data_6290ed6b509e614d3fda44aabc9f4e05
#
_entry.id   6290ed6b509e614d3fda44aabc9f4e05
#
_cell.length_a   1.000
_cell.length_b   1.000
_cell.length_c   1.000
_cell.angle_alpha   90.00
_cell.angle_beta   90.00
_cell.angle_gamma   90.00
#
_symmetry.space_group_name_H-M   'P 1'
#
loop_
_entity.id
_entity.type
_entity.pdbx_description
1 polymer ?
#
loop_
_entity_poly.entity_id
_entity_poly.type
_entity_poly.pdbx_seq_one_letter_code
_entity_poly.pdbx_strand_id
1 'polypeptide(L)'
;MDRRLTGISASPGIVVGPVYVLHWEVPEVPQRIVSDEEIPGEIERFGATLARARERLDFVRRRAAHHAGEEEAGIFEAQMLILQDTDMIGRVDGLIRQNLAAESAFEITMLDLRHHFARHASPMMRERVGDLADVQIRVLSLLLGLPDHDPVDVPKGANAILVTHDLTPSLTVQLDREAIAAIATDAGTRVSHVAILARSLGIPAVVGLRDATSRLRTGEMAILDGGAGTISVNPTADEIRHFNERSEREAQLVEELELLRSAESITLDGHRLVLRANVDFPEEADFAVRSGAEGVGLMRTEFLVVGRTTMPDEEEQFRAYRKVAESFTGAPVVIRTYDI
;
A
#
# COMPACT_ATOMS: atom_id res chain seq x y z
N MET A 1 -28.78 7.55 -0.34
CA MET A 1 -27.32 7.63 -0.47
C MET A 1 -26.93 6.99 -1.77
N ASP A 2 -26.05 7.58 -2.51
CA ASP A 2 -25.57 7.02 -3.77
C ASP A 2 -24.86 5.69 -3.48
N ARG A 3 -25.36 4.60 -4.04
CA ARG A 3 -24.86 3.23 -3.82
C ARG A 3 -23.53 2.97 -4.49
N ARG A 4 -23.10 3.87 -5.38
CA ARG A 4 -21.91 3.72 -6.20
C ARG A 4 -20.91 4.85 -5.90
N LEU A 5 -19.67 4.49 -5.62
CA LEU A 5 -18.53 5.38 -5.53
C LEU A 5 -17.69 5.24 -6.79
N THR A 6 -17.12 6.33 -7.24
CA THR A 6 -16.26 6.37 -8.44
C THR A 6 -14.91 6.94 -8.06
N GLY A 7 -13.88 6.19 -8.39
CA GLY A 7 -12.49 6.55 -8.24
C GLY A 7 -11.73 6.40 -9.57
N ILE A 8 -10.49 6.02 -9.46
CA ILE A 8 -9.56 5.82 -10.56
C ILE A 8 -9.27 4.33 -10.69
N SER A 9 -9.41 3.77 -11.90
CA SER A 9 -8.95 2.42 -12.21
C SER A 9 -7.46 2.28 -11.96
N ALA A 10 -7.08 1.40 -11.02
CA ALA A 10 -5.70 1.14 -10.64
C ALA A 10 -5.22 -0.23 -11.11
N SER A 11 -6.02 -1.28 -10.94
CA SER A 11 -5.75 -2.63 -11.42
C SER A 11 -7.06 -3.26 -11.88
N PRO A 12 -7.12 -3.89 -13.07
CA PRO A 12 -8.34 -4.44 -13.62
C PRO A 12 -8.82 -5.69 -12.88
N GLY A 13 -10.07 -6.05 -13.09
CA GLY A 13 -10.74 -7.21 -12.51
C GLY A 13 -11.98 -6.84 -11.71
N ILE A 14 -12.83 -7.82 -11.46
CA ILE A 14 -14.11 -7.65 -10.77
C ILE A 14 -14.15 -8.57 -9.57
N VAL A 15 -14.51 -8.01 -8.41
CA VAL A 15 -14.66 -8.77 -7.16
C VAL A 15 -16.01 -8.45 -6.54
N VAL A 16 -16.72 -9.52 -6.13
CA VAL A 16 -17.91 -9.45 -5.29
C VAL A 16 -17.54 -10.04 -3.93
N GLY A 17 -17.60 -9.24 -2.88
CA GLY A 17 -17.19 -9.69 -1.56
C GLY A 17 -17.58 -8.75 -0.43
N PRO A 18 -17.37 -9.18 0.81
CA PRO A 18 -17.58 -8.32 1.96
C PRO A 18 -16.52 -7.22 2.02
N VAL A 19 -16.94 -6.03 2.40
CA VAL A 19 -16.07 -4.91 2.70
C VAL A 19 -15.36 -5.15 4.03
N TYR A 20 -14.09 -4.86 4.09
CA TYR A 20 -13.31 -4.71 5.32
C TYR A 20 -12.69 -3.32 5.36
N VAL A 21 -13.22 -2.46 6.25
CA VAL A 21 -12.70 -1.09 6.41
C VAL A 21 -11.56 -1.10 7.41
N LEU A 22 -10.39 -0.70 6.94
CA LEU A 22 -9.20 -0.50 7.76
C LEU A 22 -9.00 0.99 8.01
N HIS A 23 -9.20 1.41 9.25
CA HIS A 23 -8.87 2.76 9.69
C HIS A 23 -7.40 2.81 10.12
N TRP A 24 -6.55 3.23 9.19
CA TRP A 24 -5.11 3.40 9.41
C TRP A 24 -4.75 4.87 9.17
N GLU A 25 -5.23 5.71 10.07
CA GLU A 25 -5.04 7.15 10.06
C GLU A 25 -4.66 7.60 11.46
N VAL A 26 -3.96 8.73 11.54
CA VAL A 26 -3.62 9.33 12.84
C VAL A 26 -4.93 9.69 13.54
N PRO A 27 -5.25 9.08 14.69
CA PRO A 27 -6.49 9.36 15.39
C PRO A 27 -6.50 10.79 15.94
N GLU A 28 -7.69 11.38 16.06
CA GLU A 28 -7.85 12.65 16.75
C GLU A 28 -7.49 12.52 18.23
N VAL A 29 -6.58 13.36 18.69
CA VAL A 29 -6.11 13.37 20.07
C VAL A 29 -6.92 14.38 20.87
N PRO A 30 -7.66 13.94 21.92
CA PRO A 30 -8.39 14.85 22.78
C PRO A 30 -7.44 15.71 23.61
N GLN A 31 -7.74 17.00 23.70
CA GLN A 31 -6.96 17.89 24.56
C GLN A 31 -7.30 17.64 26.03
N ARG A 32 -6.34 17.10 26.78
CA ARG A 32 -6.46 16.81 28.20
C ARG A 32 -5.26 17.38 28.95
N ILE A 33 -5.50 18.13 30.00
CA ILE A 33 -4.47 18.62 30.92
C ILE A 33 -4.44 17.65 32.12
N VAL A 34 -3.23 17.31 32.54
CA VAL A 34 -2.95 16.39 33.64
C VAL A 34 -2.54 17.17 34.87
N SER A 35 -3.03 16.80 36.03
CA SER A 35 -2.59 17.39 37.31
C SER A 35 -1.19 16.88 37.71
N ASP A 36 -0.49 17.60 38.58
CA ASP A 36 0.84 17.22 39.04
C ASP A 36 0.85 15.81 39.67
N GLU A 37 -0.25 15.43 40.33
CA GLU A 37 -0.41 14.12 40.99
C GLU A 37 -0.54 12.97 39.97
N GLU A 38 -1.07 13.25 38.78
CA GLU A 38 -1.27 12.27 37.71
C GLU A 38 -0.03 12.06 36.84
N ILE A 39 0.94 12.99 36.83
CA ILE A 39 2.16 12.94 36.00
C ILE A 39 2.88 11.58 36.11
N PRO A 40 3.16 11.00 37.28
CA PRO A 40 3.85 9.71 37.37
C PRO A 40 3.06 8.59 36.68
N GLY A 41 1.73 8.57 36.82
CA GLY A 41 0.85 7.60 36.17
C GLY A 41 0.82 7.74 34.66
N GLU A 42 0.86 8.97 34.13
CA GLU A 42 0.93 9.20 32.67
C GLU A 42 2.27 8.74 32.06
N ILE A 43 3.37 8.96 32.75
CA ILE A 43 4.70 8.46 32.30
C ILE A 43 4.71 6.92 32.31
N GLU A 44 4.18 6.29 33.35
CA GLU A 44 4.06 4.82 33.43
C GLU A 44 3.14 4.29 32.32
N ARG A 45 1.99 4.94 32.08
CA ARG A 45 1.06 4.59 30.99
C ARG A 45 1.72 4.68 29.63
N PHE A 46 2.51 5.73 29.35
CA PHE A 46 3.25 5.87 28.13
C PHE A 46 4.30 4.76 27.97
N GLY A 47 5.11 4.49 29.00
CA GLY A 47 6.10 3.41 29.00
C GLY A 47 5.50 2.03 28.73
N ALA A 48 4.37 1.71 29.40
CA ALA A 48 3.63 0.47 29.18
C ALA A 48 3.07 0.37 27.77
N THR A 49 2.60 1.50 27.20
CA THR A 49 2.11 1.54 25.82
C THR A 49 3.22 1.29 24.81
N LEU A 50 4.40 1.88 25.00
CA LEU A 50 5.56 1.61 24.15
C LEU A 50 5.98 0.13 24.20
N ALA A 51 5.97 -0.49 25.36
CA ALA A 51 6.27 -1.91 25.50
C ALA A 51 5.27 -2.77 24.69
N ARG A 52 3.98 -2.48 24.85
CA ARG A 52 2.91 -3.15 24.11
C ARG A 52 2.99 -2.93 22.60
N ALA A 53 3.32 -1.70 22.16
CA ALA A 53 3.53 -1.40 20.74
C ALA A 53 4.69 -2.20 20.15
N ARG A 54 5.79 -2.37 20.90
CA ARG A 54 6.94 -3.20 20.47
C ARG A 54 6.59 -4.68 20.35
N GLU A 55 5.88 -5.25 21.33
CA GLU A 55 5.43 -6.64 21.27
C GLU A 55 4.54 -6.89 20.05
N ARG A 56 3.61 -5.97 19.78
CA ARG A 56 2.73 -6.07 18.63
C ARG A 56 3.50 -5.95 17.32
N LEU A 57 4.42 -5.00 17.23
CA LEU A 57 5.24 -4.79 16.04
C LEU A 57 6.16 -6.00 15.75
N ASP A 58 6.72 -6.62 16.78
CA ASP A 58 7.50 -7.85 16.62
C ASP A 58 6.66 -9.03 16.14
N PHE A 59 5.42 -9.13 16.62
CA PHE A 59 4.47 -10.13 16.11
C PHE A 59 4.17 -9.91 14.62
N VAL A 60 3.90 -8.67 14.22
CA VAL A 60 3.64 -8.29 12.83
C VAL A 60 4.87 -8.58 11.96
N ARG A 61 6.07 -8.21 12.40
CA ARG A 61 7.33 -8.49 11.71
C ARG A 61 7.54 -9.97 11.44
N ARG A 62 7.37 -10.83 12.47
CA ARG A 62 7.52 -12.29 12.32
C ARG A 62 6.51 -12.86 11.32
N ARG A 63 5.29 -12.36 11.32
CA ARG A 63 4.26 -12.79 10.38
C ARG A 63 4.58 -12.33 8.95
N ALA A 64 5.03 -11.09 8.77
CA ALA A 64 5.49 -10.57 7.49
C ALA A 64 6.67 -11.37 6.94
N ALA A 65 7.67 -11.69 7.77
CA ALA A 65 8.79 -12.54 7.39
C ALA A 65 8.35 -13.92 6.89
N HIS A 66 7.31 -14.50 7.52
CA HIS A 66 6.79 -15.80 7.10
C HIS A 66 6.05 -15.75 5.75
N HIS A 67 5.37 -14.65 5.43
CA HIS A 67 4.53 -14.54 4.23
C HIS A 67 5.24 -13.89 3.03
N ALA A 68 6.05 -12.89 3.29
CA ALA A 68 6.69 -12.07 2.25
C ALA A 68 8.23 -12.26 2.17
N GLY A 69 8.87 -12.67 3.26
CA GLY A 69 10.31 -12.85 3.36
C GLY A 69 10.97 -11.92 4.38
N GLU A 70 12.21 -12.24 4.75
CA GLU A 70 12.96 -11.46 5.76
C GLU A 70 13.36 -10.07 5.24
N GLU A 71 13.59 -9.92 3.93
CA GLU A 71 13.95 -8.64 3.32
C GLU A 71 12.80 -7.64 3.42
N GLU A 72 11.61 -8.05 3.07
CA GLU A 72 10.39 -7.25 3.15
C GLU A 72 10.01 -6.94 4.61
N ALA A 73 10.26 -7.87 5.53
CA ALA A 73 10.03 -7.66 6.95
C ALA A 73 11.02 -6.66 7.58
N GLY A 74 12.13 -6.36 6.93
CA GLY A 74 13.12 -5.37 7.38
C GLY A 74 12.56 -3.95 7.56
N ILE A 75 11.42 -3.62 6.91
CA ILE A 75 10.75 -2.32 7.10
C ILE A 75 10.33 -2.09 8.57
N PHE A 76 9.99 -3.16 9.31
CA PHE A 76 9.58 -3.07 10.70
C PHE A 76 10.76 -2.81 11.65
N GLU A 77 12.01 -3.10 11.25
CA GLU A 77 13.19 -2.79 12.07
C GLU A 77 13.35 -1.29 12.29
N ALA A 78 13.09 -0.48 11.26
CA ALA A 78 13.11 0.96 11.37
C ALA A 78 12.05 1.48 12.36
N GLN A 79 10.84 0.93 12.32
CA GLN A 79 9.76 1.27 13.26
C GLN A 79 10.10 0.83 14.69
N MET A 80 10.75 -0.32 14.86
CA MET A 80 11.24 -0.77 16.17
C MET A 80 12.30 0.17 16.76
N LEU A 81 13.22 0.69 15.93
CA LEU A 81 14.22 1.67 16.36
C LEU A 81 13.58 2.98 16.81
N ILE A 82 12.55 3.46 16.11
CA ILE A 82 11.79 4.66 16.52
C ILE A 82 11.15 4.45 17.90
N LEU A 83 10.54 3.28 18.16
CA LEU A 83 9.94 2.97 19.46
C LEU A 83 10.96 2.84 20.61
N GLN A 84 12.26 2.74 20.30
CA GLN A 84 13.36 2.62 21.27
C GLN A 84 14.19 3.90 21.39
N ASP A 85 13.85 4.93 20.61
CA ASP A 85 14.59 6.20 20.59
C ASP A 85 14.45 6.92 21.92
N THR A 86 15.58 7.02 22.64
CA THR A 86 15.66 7.62 23.97
C THR A 86 15.41 9.12 23.95
N ASP A 87 15.75 9.80 22.84
CA ASP A 87 15.55 11.24 22.71
C ASP A 87 14.07 11.55 22.50
N MET A 88 13.40 10.76 21.65
CA MET A 88 11.94 10.84 21.46
C MET A 88 11.23 10.58 22.80
N ILE A 89 11.56 9.50 23.50
CA ILE A 89 10.96 9.15 24.80
C ILE A 89 11.19 10.27 25.81
N GLY A 90 12.42 10.78 25.92
CA GLY A 90 12.75 11.86 26.85
C GLY A 90 12.00 13.17 26.55
N ARG A 91 11.75 13.49 25.27
CA ARG A 91 10.94 14.65 24.88
C ARG A 91 9.48 14.48 25.30
N VAL A 92 8.88 13.31 25.08
CA VAL A 92 7.52 13.00 25.52
C VAL A 92 7.40 13.11 27.04
N ASP A 93 8.31 12.49 27.79
CA ASP A 93 8.34 12.59 29.26
C ASP A 93 8.47 14.04 29.73
N GLY A 94 9.29 14.85 29.04
CA GLY A 94 9.44 16.27 29.33
C GLY A 94 8.14 17.05 29.14
N LEU A 95 7.35 16.74 28.11
CA LEU A 95 6.05 17.36 27.87
C LEU A 95 4.99 16.89 28.87
N ILE A 96 5.00 15.61 29.27
CA ILE A 96 4.11 15.08 30.32
C ILE A 96 4.38 15.81 31.64
N ARG A 97 5.65 16.07 31.99
CA ARG A 97 6.03 16.86 33.17
C ARG A 97 5.61 18.33 33.09
N GLN A 98 5.18 18.81 31.94
CA GLN A 98 4.54 20.11 31.74
C GLN A 98 3.01 20.01 31.70
N ASN A 99 2.46 18.97 32.34
CA ASN A 99 1.02 18.74 32.49
C ASN A 99 0.26 18.39 31.18
N LEU A 100 0.97 17.93 30.14
CA LEU A 100 0.29 17.35 28.96
C LEU A 100 -0.01 15.87 29.20
N ALA A 101 -1.16 15.41 28.71
CA ALA A 101 -1.46 13.98 28.67
C ALA A 101 -0.50 13.25 27.72
N ALA A 102 -0.25 11.97 27.97
CA ALA A 102 0.72 11.19 27.20
C ALA A 102 0.40 11.16 25.69
N GLU A 103 -0.87 11.06 25.31
CA GLU A 103 -1.33 11.11 23.92
C GLU A 103 -0.98 12.44 23.24
N SER A 104 -1.23 13.58 23.90
CA SER A 104 -0.91 14.91 23.38
C SER A 104 0.61 15.16 23.31
N ALA A 105 1.34 14.75 24.35
CA ALA A 105 2.80 14.85 24.40
C ALA A 105 3.46 14.04 23.27
N PHE A 106 2.97 12.83 23.02
CA PHE A 106 3.46 11.97 21.95
C PHE A 106 3.10 12.52 20.57
N GLU A 107 1.85 12.98 20.35
CA GLU A 107 1.41 13.60 19.10
C GLU A 107 2.31 14.78 18.70
N ILE A 108 2.53 15.74 19.62
CA ILE A 108 3.37 16.92 19.39
C ILE A 108 4.80 16.48 19.01
N THR A 109 5.37 15.53 19.74
CA THR A 109 6.72 15.03 19.48
C THR A 109 6.82 14.39 18.09
N MET A 110 5.84 13.56 17.72
CA MET A 110 5.83 12.90 16.41
C MET A 110 5.59 13.87 15.25
N LEU A 111 4.74 14.89 15.42
CA LEU A 111 4.56 15.95 14.43
C LEU A 111 5.86 16.71 14.17
N ASP A 112 6.60 17.08 15.23
CA ASP A 112 7.89 17.74 15.10
C ASP A 112 8.92 16.86 14.36
N LEU A 113 9.01 15.59 14.75
CA LEU A 113 9.90 14.63 14.09
C LEU A 113 9.55 14.47 12.60
N ARG A 114 8.28 14.27 12.26
CA ARG A 114 7.82 14.15 10.86
C ARG A 114 8.14 15.40 10.06
N HIS A 115 7.93 16.61 10.61
CA HIS A 115 8.30 17.86 9.98
C HIS A 115 9.82 17.98 9.76
N HIS A 116 10.62 17.55 10.73
CA HIS A 116 12.08 17.56 10.62
C HIS A 116 12.55 16.64 9.50
N PHE A 117 12.06 15.40 9.47
CA PHE A 117 12.41 14.41 8.46
C PHE A 117 11.91 14.81 7.06
N ALA A 118 10.70 15.36 6.95
CA ALA A 118 10.15 15.81 5.66
C ALA A 118 10.96 16.93 5.00
N ARG A 119 11.64 17.77 5.80
CA ARG A 119 12.50 18.86 5.33
C ARG A 119 13.97 18.48 5.19
N HIS A 120 14.33 17.24 5.52
CA HIS A 120 15.72 16.83 5.44
C HIS A 120 16.21 16.75 3.99
N ALA A 121 17.48 17.12 3.76
CA ALA A 121 18.07 17.12 2.42
C ALA A 121 18.18 15.70 1.82
N SER A 122 18.44 14.68 2.67
CA SER A 122 18.55 13.28 2.24
C SER A 122 17.20 12.68 1.87
N PRO A 123 17.04 12.10 0.66
CA PRO A 123 15.84 11.37 0.26
C PRO A 123 15.49 10.22 1.23
N MET A 124 16.50 9.45 1.65
CA MET A 124 16.35 8.34 2.59
C MET A 124 15.68 8.78 3.90
N MET A 125 16.02 9.97 4.42
CA MET A 125 15.37 10.50 5.63
C MET A 125 13.93 10.92 5.36
N ARG A 126 13.60 11.43 4.16
CA ARG A 126 12.22 11.76 3.79
C ARG A 126 11.33 10.52 3.65
N GLU A 127 11.89 9.40 3.19
CA GLU A 127 11.17 8.12 3.11
C GLU A 127 10.74 7.60 4.49
N ARG A 128 11.52 7.92 5.54
CA ARG A 128 11.20 7.54 6.93
C ARG A 128 9.97 8.26 7.52
N VAL A 129 9.43 9.28 6.86
CA VAL A 129 8.20 9.96 7.29
C VAL A 129 7.01 8.98 7.35
N GLY A 130 6.96 7.99 6.44
CA GLY A 130 5.97 6.92 6.46
C GLY A 130 6.09 6.05 7.72
N ASP A 131 7.32 5.60 8.06
CA ASP A 131 7.57 4.80 9.25
C ASP A 131 7.18 5.55 10.54
N LEU A 132 7.48 6.85 10.60
CA LEU A 132 7.07 7.71 11.72
C LEU A 132 5.54 7.81 11.82
N ALA A 133 4.83 7.91 10.69
CA ALA A 133 3.37 7.95 10.66
C ALA A 133 2.76 6.64 11.17
N ASP A 134 3.28 5.49 10.74
CA ASP A 134 2.81 4.17 11.18
C ASP A 134 3.03 3.97 12.69
N VAL A 135 4.19 4.37 13.21
CA VAL A 135 4.47 4.34 14.65
C VAL A 135 3.52 5.28 15.41
N GLN A 136 3.27 6.47 14.88
CA GLN A 136 2.35 7.45 15.48
C GLN A 136 0.93 6.87 15.58
N ILE A 137 0.40 6.31 14.51
CA ILE A 137 -0.93 5.69 14.49
C ILE A 137 -1.03 4.57 15.54
N ARG A 138 -0.04 3.67 15.56
CA ARG A 138 -0.01 2.51 16.47
C ARG A 138 0.01 2.93 17.94
N VAL A 139 0.89 3.84 18.31
CA VAL A 139 1.04 4.26 19.71
C VAL A 139 -0.17 5.09 20.16
N LEU A 140 -0.65 6.02 19.33
CA LEU A 140 -1.84 6.81 19.66
C LEU A 140 -3.09 5.94 19.79
N SER A 141 -3.29 4.97 18.90
CA SER A 141 -4.42 4.04 19.00
C SER A 141 -4.39 3.27 20.32
N LEU A 142 -3.22 2.81 20.76
CA LEU A 142 -3.06 2.12 22.04
C LEU A 142 -3.29 3.06 23.23
N LEU A 143 -2.78 4.30 23.20
CA LEU A 143 -2.98 5.30 24.25
C LEU A 143 -4.47 5.66 24.39
N LEU A 144 -5.18 5.76 23.30
CA LEU A 144 -6.59 6.11 23.25
C LEU A 144 -7.53 4.90 23.47
N GLY A 145 -6.98 3.68 23.61
CA GLY A 145 -7.76 2.47 23.79
C GLY A 145 -8.65 2.13 22.58
N LEU A 146 -8.24 2.60 21.37
CA LEU A 146 -8.95 2.30 20.14
C LEU A 146 -8.78 0.82 19.75
N PRO A 147 -9.76 0.24 19.05
CA PRO A 147 -9.64 -1.11 18.52
C PRO A 147 -8.39 -1.23 17.64
N ASP A 148 -7.70 -2.33 17.80
CA ASP A 148 -6.50 -2.63 17.03
C ASP A 148 -6.93 -3.21 15.68
N HIS A 149 -6.94 -2.38 14.64
CA HIS A 149 -7.33 -2.74 13.29
C HIS A 149 -6.08 -2.99 12.42
N ASP A 150 -5.36 -4.06 12.70
CA ASP A 150 -4.30 -4.51 11.78
C ASP A 150 -4.92 -5.26 10.58
N PRO A 151 -4.40 -5.10 9.34
CA PRO A 151 -4.82 -5.89 8.17
C PRO A 151 -4.72 -7.40 8.39
N VAL A 152 -3.89 -7.77 9.35
CA VAL A 152 -3.67 -9.14 9.83
C VAL A 152 -4.94 -9.80 10.36
N ASP A 153 -5.93 -9.01 10.77
CA ASP A 153 -7.18 -9.50 11.37
C ASP A 153 -8.28 -9.80 10.35
N VAL A 154 -8.01 -9.64 9.04
CA VAL A 154 -8.95 -10.09 8.00
C VAL A 154 -9.04 -11.62 8.03
N PRO A 155 -10.23 -12.21 8.24
CA PRO A 155 -10.37 -13.66 8.30
C PRO A 155 -9.88 -14.34 7.00
N LYS A 156 -9.12 -15.43 7.14
CA LYS A 156 -8.66 -16.19 5.99
C LYS A 156 -9.83 -16.70 5.16
N GLY A 157 -9.71 -16.59 3.83
CA GLY A 157 -10.76 -17.01 2.90
C GLY A 157 -11.97 -16.09 2.86
N ALA A 158 -11.92 -14.92 3.47
CA ALA A 158 -13.02 -13.95 3.47
C ALA A 158 -13.30 -13.37 2.08
N ASN A 159 -12.34 -13.44 1.14
CA ASN A 159 -12.42 -12.76 -0.17
C ASN A 159 -12.83 -11.29 -0.02
N ALA A 160 -12.23 -10.61 0.97
CA ALA A 160 -12.65 -9.29 1.37
C ALA A 160 -12.18 -8.22 0.39
N ILE A 161 -12.99 -7.17 0.24
CA ILE A 161 -12.59 -5.92 -0.40
C ILE A 161 -12.03 -5.03 0.71
N LEU A 162 -10.70 -4.88 0.75
CA LEU A 162 -10.04 -3.99 1.70
C LEU A 162 -10.28 -2.55 1.32
N VAL A 163 -10.85 -1.78 2.25
CA VAL A 163 -11.09 -0.33 2.09
C VAL A 163 -10.25 0.42 3.12
N THR A 164 -9.38 1.31 2.68
CA THR A 164 -8.52 2.10 3.57
C THR A 164 -8.30 3.49 2.99
N HIS A 165 -7.85 4.45 3.81
CA HIS A 165 -7.53 5.78 3.31
C HIS A 165 -6.35 5.74 2.32
N ASP A 166 -5.26 5.10 2.72
CA ASP A 166 -4.09 4.83 1.87
C ASP A 166 -3.45 3.51 2.30
N LEU A 167 -2.60 2.95 1.47
CA LEU A 167 -1.91 1.70 1.76
C LEU A 167 -0.40 1.95 1.81
N THR A 168 0.13 2.01 3.01
CA THR A 168 1.57 2.19 3.24
C THR A 168 2.36 0.92 2.87
N PRO A 169 3.67 1.00 2.59
CA PRO A 169 4.49 -0.18 2.35
C PRO A 169 4.42 -1.18 3.51
N SER A 170 4.39 -0.72 4.75
CA SER A 170 4.30 -1.60 5.92
C SER A 170 2.96 -2.32 6.03
N LEU A 171 1.86 -1.69 5.64
CA LEU A 171 0.55 -2.34 5.54
C LEU A 171 0.53 -3.37 4.41
N THR A 172 1.16 -3.04 3.29
CA THR A 172 1.25 -3.91 2.12
C THR A 172 1.88 -5.26 2.43
N VAL A 173 3.00 -5.27 3.16
CA VAL A 173 3.72 -6.50 3.54
C VAL A 173 2.88 -7.37 4.49
N GLN A 174 1.92 -6.78 5.19
CA GLN A 174 1.01 -7.48 6.09
C GLN A 174 -0.22 -8.09 5.42
N LEU A 175 -0.50 -7.73 4.15
CA LEU A 175 -1.69 -8.21 3.46
C LEU A 175 -1.63 -9.72 3.22
N ASP A 176 -2.63 -10.44 3.73
CA ASP A 176 -2.85 -11.83 3.40
C ASP A 176 -3.62 -11.93 2.07
N ARG A 177 -2.94 -12.37 1.02
CA ARG A 177 -3.51 -12.51 -0.33
C ARG A 177 -4.64 -13.54 -0.40
N GLU A 178 -4.69 -14.49 0.52
CA GLU A 178 -5.77 -15.47 0.61
C GLU A 178 -7.04 -14.86 1.24
N ALA A 179 -6.89 -13.74 1.97
CA ALA A 179 -8.00 -13.08 2.63
C ALA A 179 -8.54 -11.87 1.84
N ILE A 180 -7.66 -11.19 1.06
CA ILE A 180 -7.99 -9.93 0.37
C ILE A 180 -8.08 -10.18 -1.13
N ALA A 181 -9.29 -10.03 -1.67
CA ALA A 181 -9.58 -10.21 -3.08
C ALA A 181 -9.47 -8.92 -3.89
N ALA A 182 -9.66 -7.74 -3.26
CA ALA A 182 -9.59 -6.44 -3.94
C ALA A 182 -9.19 -5.33 -2.96
N ILE A 183 -8.69 -4.21 -3.51
CA ILE A 183 -8.25 -3.03 -2.74
C ILE A 183 -9.00 -1.79 -3.23
N ALA A 184 -9.50 -1.00 -2.28
CA ALA A 184 -10.12 0.30 -2.51
C ALA A 184 -9.49 1.35 -1.59
N THR A 185 -9.01 2.48 -2.14
CA THR A 185 -8.42 3.54 -1.32
C THR A 185 -9.06 4.90 -1.58
N ASP A 186 -9.15 5.71 -0.52
CA ASP A 186 -9.64 7.10 -0.62
C ASP A 186 -8.62 7.99 -1.32
N ALA A 187 -7.35 7.84 -0.98
CA ALA A 187 -6.24 8.51 -1.63
C ALA A 187 -5.72 7.72 -2.84
N GLY A 188 -4.77 8.30 -3.56
CA GLY A 188 -4.03 7.64 -4.62
C GLY A 188 -4.35 8.13 -6.03
N THR A 189 -3.43 7.79 -6.93
CA THR A 189 -3.49 8.06 -8.38
C THR A 189 -3.10 6.79 -9.13
N ARG A 190 -3.18 6.79 -10.47
CA ARG A 190 -2.74 5.65 -11.30
C ARG A 190 -1.29 5.23 -11.10
N VAL A 191 -0.45 6.15 -10.61
CA VAL A 191 0.97 5.96 -10.37
C VAL A 191 1.31 5.90 -8.89
N SER A 192 0.33 5.81 -8.00
CA SER A 192 0.57 5.62 -6.58
C SER A 192 1.16 4.24 -6.28
N HIS A 193 1.86 4.10 -5.16
CA HIS A 193 2.43 2.83 -4.71
C HIS A 193 1.39 1.71 -4.69
N VAL A 194 0.19 1.99 -4.19
CA VAL A 194 -0.95 1.04 -4.16
C VAL A 194 -1.32 0.56 -5.56
N ALA A 195 -1.39 1.49 -6.54
CA ALA A 195 -1.78 1.14 -7.91
C ALA A 195 -0.72 0.26 -8.60
N ILE A 196 0.56 0.56 -8.40
CA ILE A 196 1.67 -0.23 -8.93
C ILE A 196 1.65 -1.63 -8.32
N LEU A 197 1.55 -1.70 -7.00
CA LEU A 197 1.49 -2.94 -6.24
C LEU A 197 0.31 -3.82 -6.65
N ALA A 198 -0.90 -3.26 -6.68
CA ALA A 198 -2.10 -4.01 -7.05
C ALA A 198 -1.96 -4.64 -8.43
N ARG A 199 -1.39 -3.91 -9.41
CA ARG A 199 -1.10 -4.45 -10.74
C ARG A 199 -0.06 -5.57 -10.71
N SER A 200 1.05 -5.39 -9.99
CA SER A 200 2.10 -6.41 -9.89
C SER A 200 1.61 -7.71 -9.25
N LEU A 201 0.66 -7.58 -8.32
CA LEU A 201 0.03 -8.71 -7.62
C LEU A 201 -1.17 -9.30 -8.36
N GLY A 202 -1.68 -8.63 -9.42
CA GLY A 202 -2.90 -9.01 -10.09
C GLY A 202 -4.17 -8.87 -9.23
N ILE A 203 -4.14 -8.00 -8.21
CA ILE A 203 -5.27 -7.74 -7.33
C ILE A 203 -6.10 -6.59 -7.90
N PRO A 204 -7.42 -6.75 -8.16
CA PRO A 204 -8.29 -5.67 -8.59
C PRO A 204 -8.25 -4.49 -7.63
N ALA A 205 -8.11 -3.26 -8.16
CA ALA A 205 -7.97 -2.09 -7.30
C ALA A 205 -8.59 -0.83 -7.89
N VAL A 206 -9.20 -0.04 -6.99
CA VAL A 206 -9.73 1.30 -7.25
C VAL A 206 -9.13 2.28 -6.24
N VAL A 207 -8.54 3.36 -6.73
CA VAL A 207 -7.92 4.39 -5.87
C VAL A 207 -8.61 5.75 -6.07
N GLY A 208 -8.39 6.68 -5.15
CA GLY A 208 -8.93 8.04 -5.26
C GLY A 208 -10.45 8.13 -5.05
N LEU A 209 -11.03 7.24 -4.24
CA LEU A 209 -12.45 7.22 -3.91
C LEU A 209 -12.88 8.39 -3.00
N ARG A 210 -11.93 9.02 -2.30
CA ARG A 210 -12.05 10.20 -1.44
C ARG A 210 -12.66 9.95 -0.07
N ASP A 211 -13.80 9.27 0.02
CA ASP A 211 -14.62 9.15 1.24
C ASP A 211 -15.17 7.72 1.46
N ALA A 212 -14.57 6.70 0.82
CA ALA A 212 -15.02 5.32 0.95
C ALA A 212 -14.92 4.81 2.39
N THR A 213 -13.83 5.13 3.11
CA THR A 213 -13.62 4.72 4.51
C THR A 213 -14.72 5.26 5.45
N SER A 214 -15.24 6.45 5.19
CA SER A 214 -16.31 7.07 5.99
C SER A 214 -17.70 6.58 5.60
N ARG A 215 -17.90 6.12 4.38
CA ARG A 215 -19.21 5.72 3.81
C ARG A 215 -19.48 4.23 3.90
N LEU A 216 -18.46 3.40 3.85
CA LEU A 216 -18.57 1.95 3.87
C LEU A 216 -18.36 1.40 5.28
N ARG A 217 -18.94 0.24 5.55
CA ARG A 217 -18.81 -0.45 6.83
C ARG A 217 -18.34 -1.88 6.63
N THR A 218 -17.49 -2.34 7.53
CA THR A 218 -17.06 -3.74 7.54
C THR A 218 -18.26 -4.67 7.62
N GLY A 219 -18.27 -5.68 6.74
CA GLY A 219 -19.34 -6.67 6.61
C GLY A 219 -20.40 -6.34 5.56
N GLU A 220 -20.43 -5.12 5.01
CA GLU A 220 -21.31 -4.82 3.87
C GLU A 220 -20.83 -5.56 2.61
N MET A 221 -21.76 -6.08 1.83
CA MET A 221 -21.43 -6.65 0.52
C MET A 221 -21.21 -5.55 -0.51
N ALA A 222 -20.17 -5.68 -1.30
CA ALA A 222 -19.87 -4.75 -2.39
C ALA A 222 -19.39 -5.46 -3.65
N ILE A 223 -19.51 -4.75 -4.77
CA ILE A 223 -18.89 -5.09 -6.04
C ILE A 223 -17.82 -4.04 -6.33
N LEU A 224 -16.58 -4.46 -6.47
CA LEU A 224 -15.49 -3.61 -6.94
C LEU A 224 -15.18 -3.97 -8.40
N ASP A 225 -15.29 -2.99 -9.30
CA ASP A 225 -14.87 -3.07 -10.71
C ASP A 225 -13.61 -2.23 -10.88
N GLY A 226 -12.45 -2.89 -10.83
CA GLY A 226 -11.14 -2.26 -10.99
C GLY A 226 -10.93 -1.69 -12.40
N GLY A 227 -11.53 -2.31 -13.42
CA GLY A 227 -11.48 -1.81 -14.79
C GLY A 227 -12.28 -0.52 -14.98
N ALA A 228 -13.49 -0.46 -14.42
CA ALA A 228 -14.35 0.72 -14.45
C ALA A 228 -13.98 1.78 -13.40
N GLY A 229 -13.15 1.43 -12.40
CA GLY A 229 -12.77 2.33 -11.29
C GLY A 229 -13.94 2.62 -10.35
N THR A 230 -14.77 1.62 -10.03
CA THR A 230 -15.95 1.85 -9.19
C THR A 230 -16.12 0.80 -8.11
N ILE A 231 -16.79 1.20 -7.01
CA ILE A 231 -17.28 0.29 -5.98
C ILE A 231 -18.77 0.54 -5.75
N SER A 232 -19.57 -0.52 -5.78
CA SER A 232 -21.03 -0.48 -5.56
C SER A 232 -21.38 -1.26 -4.29
N VAL A 233 -22.12 -0.64 -3.38
CA VAL A 233 -22.43 -1.19 -2.04
C VAL A 233 -23.84 -1.77 -2.01
N ASN A 234 -24.00 -2.85 -1.25
CA ASN A 234 -25.27 -3.56 -1.10
C ASN A 234 -25.94 -3.85 -2.46
N PRO A 235 -25.20 -4.54 -3.37
CA PRO A 235 -25.72 -4.85 -4.68
C PRO A 235 -26.94 -5.78 -4.62
N THR A 236 -27.83 -5.65 -5.58
CA THR A 236 -28.93 -6.57 -5.76
C THR A 236 -28.45 -7.94 -6.24
N ALA A 237 -29.25 -8.98 -6.07
CA ALA A 237 -28.93 -10.32 -6.58
C ALA A 237 -28.71 -10.34 -8.11
N ASP A 238 -29.43 -9.48 -8.85
CA ASP A 238 -29.28 -9.36 -10.29
C ASP A 238 -27.95 -8.69 -10.68
N GLU A 239 -27.55 -7.64 -9.96
CA GLU A 239 -26.23 -7.01 -10.14
C GLU A 239 -25.10 -8.01 -9.85
N ILE A 240 -25.18 -8.74 -8.74
CA ILE A 240 -24.18 -9.78 -8.39
C ILE A 240 -24.09 -10.81 -9.52
N ARG A 241 -25.22 -11.33 -10.01
CA ARG A 241 -25.24 -12.32 -11.09
C ARG A 241 -24.58 -11.76 -12.37
N HIS A 242 -24.95 -10.55 -12.77
CA HIS A 242 -24.38 -9.91 -13.96
C HIS A 242 -22.86 -9.72 -13.86
N PHE A 243 -22.36 -9.30 -12.69
CA PHE A 243 -20.93 -9.11 -12.46
C PHE A 243 -20.18 -10.44 -12.37
N ASN A 244 -20.76 -11.48 -11.79
CA ASN A 244 -20.17 -12.83 -11.77
C ASN A 244 -20.04 -13.39 -13.20
N GLU A 245 -21.08 -13.29 -14.01
CA GLU A 245 -21.04 -13.71 -15.42
C GLU A 245 -19.96 -12.94 -16.22
N ARG A 246 -19.78 -11.66 -15.91
CA ARG A 246 -18.74 -10.84 -16.55
C ARG A 246 -17.34 -11.27 -16.05
N SER A 247 -17.16 -11.51 -14.77
CA SER A 247 -15.91 -11.98 -14.17
C SER A 247 -15.50 -13.35 -14.75
N GLU A 248 -16.46 -14.27 -14.89
CA GLU A 248 -16.22 -15.59 -15.49
C GLU A 248 -15.78 -15.47 -16.96
N ARG A 249 -16.41 -14.58 -17.74
CA ARG A 249 -16.01 -14.33 -19.15
C ARG A 249 -14.61 -13.72 -19.24
N GLU A 250 -14.29 -12.77 -18.35
CA GLU A 250 -12.95 -12.18 -18.27
C GLU A 250 -11.89 -13.25 -17.90
N ALA A 251 -12.20 -14.13 -16.94
CA ALA A 251 -11.31 -15.24 -16.57
C ALA A 251 -11.11 -16.24 -17.72
N GLN A 252 -12.17 -16.61 -18.43
CA GLN A 252 -12.09 -17.47 -19.62
C GLN A 252 -11.23 -16.84 -20.72
N LEU A 253 -11.41 -15.54 -20.98
CA LEU A 253 -10.58 -14.81 -21.93
C LEU A 253 -9.10 -14.81 -21.54
N VAL A 254 -8.78 -14.63 -20.25
CA VAL A 254 -7.40 -14.71 -19.76
C VAL A 254 -6.82 -16.10 -19.99
N GLU A 255 -7.58 -17.16 -19.72
CA GLU A 255 -7.15 -18.54 -19.97
C GLU A 255 -6.90 -18.80 -21.47
N GLU A 256 -7.81 -18.33 -22.35
CA GLU A 256 -7.61 -18.42 -23.80
C GLU A 256 -6.36 -17.65 -24.26
N LEU A 257 -6.12 -16.44 -23.70
CA LEU A 257 -4.94 -15.64 -24.01
C LEU A 257 -3.64 -16.30 -23.51
N GLU A 258 -3.68 -17.01 -22.37
CA GLU A 258 -2.54 -17.76 -21.87
C GLU A 258 -2.11 -18.87 -22.82
N LEU A 259 -3.05 -19.54 -23.49
CA LEU A 259 -2.74 -20.52 -24.52
C LEU A 259 -2.03 -19.90 -25.74
N LEU A 260 -2.31 -18.64 -26.04
CA LEU A 260 -1.69 -17.92 -27.15
C LEU A 260 -0.31 -17.33 -26.78
N ARG A 261 0.04 -17.28 -25.49
CA ARG A 261 1.29 -16.65 -25.00
C ARG A 261 2.56 -17.21 -25.64
N SER A 262 2.58 -18.51 -25.94
CA SER A 262 3.71 -19.19 -26.57
C SER A 262 3.57 -19.33 -28.08
N ALA A 263 2.47 -18.82 -28.65
CA ALA A 263 2.27 -18.89 -30.10
C ALA A 263 3.11 -17.84 -30.82
N GLU A 264 3.69 -18.24 -31.95
CA GLU A 264 4.42 -17.28 -32.80
C GLU A 264 3.44 -16.28 -33.42
N SER A 265 3.81 -14.98 -33.31
CA SER A 265 3.02 -13.89 -33.92
C SER A 265 3.26 -13.82 -35.41
N ILE A 266 2.47 -14.56 -36.19
CA ILE A 266 2.59 -14.66 -37.62
C ILE A 266 1.31 -14.11 -38.30
N THR A 267 1.47 -13.24 -39.27
CA THR A 267 0.35 -12.74 -40.10
C THR A 267 -0.20 -13.81 -41.04
N LEU A 268 -1.40 -13.59 -41.58
CA LEU A 268 -2.03 -14.55 -42.51
C LEU A 268 -1.21 -14.80 -43.79
N ASP A 269 -0.35 -13.87 -44.19
CA ASP A 269 0.57 -13.99 -45.31
C ASP A 269 1.97 -14.53 -44.91
N GLY A 270 2.11 -15.00 -43.68
CA GLY A 270 3.31 -15.74 -43.19
C GLY A 270 4.43 -14.86 -42.66
N HIS A 271 4.24 -13.55 -42.48
CA HIS A 271 5.25 -12.68 -41.85
C HIS A 271 5.23 -12.79 -40.32
N ARG A 272 6.39 -13.07 -39.72
CA ARG A 272 6.58 -13.07 -38.27
C ARG A 272 6.71 -11.63 -37.77
N LEU A 273 5.91 -11.29 -36.76
CA LEU A 273 6.00 -10.04 -36.02
C LEU A 273 6.68 -10.28 -34.68
N VAL A 274 7.51 -9.35 -34.23
CA VAL A 274 8.13 -9.38 -32.91
C VAL A 274 7.30 -8.52 -31.97
N LEU A 275 6.72 -9.13 -30.94
CA LEU A 275 5.92 -8.43 -29.94
C LEU A 275 6.79 -8.00 -28.76
N ARG A 276 6.89 -6.70 -28.53
CA ARG A 276 7.66 -6.11 -27.42
C ARG A 276 6.76 -5.32 -26.50
N ALA A 277 7.06 -5.39 -25.20
CA ALA A 277 6.30 -4.64 -24.20
C ALA A 277 6.73 -3.17 -24.14
N ASN A 278 5.80 -2.31 -23.75
CA ASN A 278 6.12 -1.02 -23.16
C ASN A 278 6.21 -1.22 -21.64
N VAL A 279 7.28 -0.70 -21.03
CA VAL A 279 7.53 -0.79 -19.59
C VAL A 279 7.68 0.62 -19.04
N ASP A 280 6.83 0.98 -18.09
CA ASP A 280 6.84 2.28 -17.43
C ASP A 280 7.59 2.20 -16.08
N PHE A 281 7.47 1.07 -15.39
CA PHE A 281 8.15 0.81 -14.12
C PHE A 281 8.97 -0.48 -14.19
N PRO A 282 10.17 -0.54 -13.56
CA PRO A 282 11.00 -1.75 -13.55
C PRO A 282 10.29 -3.00 -13.01
N GLU A 283 9.30 -2.82 -12.13
CA GLU A 283 8.48 -3.88 -11.53
C GLU A 283 7.57 -4.58 -12.55
N GLU A 284 7.25 -3.92 -13.66
CA GLU A 284 6.40 -4.47 -14.74
C GLU A 284 7.16 -5.44 -15.65
N ALA A 285 8.49 -5.45 -15.61
CA ALA A 285 9.33 -6.26 -16.49
C ALA A 285 9.03 -7.76 -16.38
N ASP A 286 8.92 -8.27 -15.15
CA ASP A 286 8.63 -9.67 -14.90
C ASP A 286 7.22 -10.07 -15.36
N PHE A 287 6.26 -9.17 -15.24
CA PHE A 287 4.92 -9.38 -15.79
C PHE A 287 4.93 -9.42 -17.31
N ALA A 288 5.66 -8.53 -17.96
CA ALA A 288 5.80 -8.50 -19.41
C ALA A 288 6.44 -9.81 -19.95
N VAL A 289 7.48 -10.31 -19.28
CA VAL A 289 8.09 -11.62 -19.61
C VAL A 289 7.07 -12.75 -19.47
N ARG A 290 6.35 -12.81 -18.34
CA ARG A 290 5.31 -13.82 -18.13
C ARG A 290 4.17 -13.72 -19.16
N SER A 291 3.89 -12.54 -19.68
CA SER A 291 2.89 -12.32 -20.73
C SER A 291 3.37 -12.67 -22.15
N GLY A 292 4.62 -13.13 -22.30
CA GLY A 292 5.17 -13.59 -23.57
C GLY A 292 5.79 -12.48 -24.43
N ALA A 293 6.17 -11.34 -23.83
CA ALA A 293 6.87 -10.29 -24.55
C ALA A 293 8.28 -10.77 -24.98
N GLU A 294 8.64 -10.52 -26.24
CA GLU A 294 9.93 -10.88 -26.84
C GLU A 294 11.03 -9.82 -26.63
N GLY A 295 10.81 -8.91 -25.68
CA GLY A 295 11.70 -7.83 -25.32
C GLY A 295 10.95 -6.58 -24.91
N VAL A 296 11.70 -5.51 -24.63
CA VAL A 296 11.14 -4.19 -24.34
C VAL A 296 11.25 -3.31 -25.58
N GLY A 297 10.12 -2.86 -26.06
CA GLY A 297 10.03 -1.93 -27.19
C GLY A 297 10.25 -0.49 -26.76
N LEU A 298 9.84 -0.16 -25.55
CA LEU A 298 10.03 1.16 -24.95
C LEU A 298 9.96 1.06 -23.43
N MET A 299 11.07 1.39 -22.76
CA MET A 299 11.09 1.76 -21.35
C MET A 299 11.03 3.28 -21.22
N ARG A 300 9.99 3.78 -20.55
CA ARG A 300 9.77 5.22 -20.33
C ARG A 300 10.44 5.66 -19.05
N THR A 301 11.60 6.30 -19.16
CA THR A 301 12.40 6.73 -18.01
C THR A 301 11.78 7.89 -17.23
N GLU A 302 10.85 8.63 -17.82
CA GLU A 302 10.13 9.73 -17.19
C GLU A 302 9.37 9.28 -15.94
N PHE A 303 8.90 8.03 -15.90
CA PHE A 303 8.23 7.48 -14.72
C PHE A 303 9.14 7.31 -13.50
N LEU A 304 10.46 7.31 -13.70
CA LEU A 304 11.43 7.36 -12.59
C LEU A 304 11.45 8.74 -11.89
N VAL A 305 10.90 9.77 -12.53
CA VAL A 305 10.85 11.16 -12.05
C VAL A 305 9.47 11.56 -11.54
N VAL A 306 8.41 10.88 -12.01
CA VAL A 306 7.03 11.21 -11.63
C VAL A 306 6.84 11.14 -10.12
N GLY A 307 6.31 12.25 -9.55
CA GLY A 307 6.06 12.38 -8.12
C GLY A 307 7.29 12.74 -7.29
N ARG A 308 8.45 12.97 -7.89
CA ARG A 308 9.68 13.39 -7.22
C ARG A 308 9.96 14.89 -7.40
N THR A 309 10.67 15.46 -6.44
CA THR A 309 11.17 16.85 -6.48
C THR A 309 12.60 16.95 -7.01
N THR A 310 13.29 15.82 -7.15
CA THR A 310 14.69 15.72 -7.59
C THR A 310 14.82 14.60 -8.63
N MET A 311 15.74 14.78 -9.58
CA MET A 311 16.09 13.74 -10.55
C MET A 311 16.71 12.53 -9.82
N PRO A 312 16.44 11.27 -10.28
CA PRO A 312 17.13 10.11 -9.78
C PRO A 312 18.62 10.20 -10.08
N ASP A 313 19.44 9.78 -9.13
CA ASP A 313 20.88 9.72 -9.32
C ASP A 313 21.29 8.57 -10.28
N GLU A 314 22.58 8.49 -10.62
CA GLU A 314 23.09 7.49 -11.54
C GLU A 314 22.87 6.05 -11.04
N GLU A 315 23.02 5.83 -9.74
CA GLU A 315 22.86 4.51 -9.14
C GLU A 315 21.41 4.05 -9.10
N GLU A 316 20.47 4.96 -8.86
CA GLU A 316 19.03 4.67 -8.93
C GLU A 316 18.61 4.32 -10.36
N GLN A 317 19.07 5.09 -11.34
CA GLN A 317 18.83 4.80 -12.76
C GLN A 317 19.46 3.48 -13.19
N PHE A 318 20.69 3.22 -12.76
CA PHE A 318 21.40 1.96 -13.05
C PHE A 318 20.62 0.75 -12.53
N ARG A 319 20.14 0.81 -11.28
CA ARG A 319 19.36 -0.28 -10.69
C ARG A 319 18.05 -0.52 -11.46
N ALA A 320 17.36 0.55 -11.84
CA ALA A 320 16.12 0.45 -12.62
C ALA A 320 16.36 -0.20 -14.00
N TYR A 321 17.38 0.29 -14.73
CA TYR A 321 17.69 -0.25 -16.06
C TYR A 321 18.22 -1.67 -16.00
N ARG A 322 19.05 -1.97 -15.01
CA ARG A 322 19.61 -3.30 -14.77
C ARG A 322 18.50 -4.31 -14.52
N LYS A 323 17.53 -3.99 -13.65
CA LYS A 323 16.40 -4.87 -13.34
C LYS A 323 15.61 -5.24 -14.60
N VAL A 324 15.28 -4.25 -15.43
CA VAL A 324 14.58 -4.50 -16.70
C VAL A 324 15.43 -5.33 -17.67
N ALA A 325 16.71 -5.00 -17.80
CA ALA A 325 17.62 -5.73 -18.70
C ALA A 325 17.84 -7.19 -18.26
N GLU A 326 17.96 -7.44 -16.97
CA GLU A 326 18.13 -8.79 -16.40
C GLU A 326 16.85 -9.63 -16.55
N SER A 327 15.65 -9.06 -16.44
CA SER A 327 14.39 -9.76 -16.68
C SER A 327 14.25 -10.23 -18.13
N PHE A 328 14.84 -9.52 -19.10
CA PHE A 328 14.80 -9.85 -20.54
C PHE A 328 16.14 -10.38 -21.06
N THR A 329 16.79 -11.28 -20.31
CA THR A 329 18.10 -11.83 -20.70
C THR A 329 18.08 -12.42 -22.11
N GLY A 330 18.95 -11.90 -23.00
CA GLY A 330 19.06 -12.33 -24.40
C GLY A 330 18.03 -11.72 -25.35
N ALA A 331 17.12 -10.88 -24.88
CA ALA A 331 16.15 -10.14 -25.68
C ALA A 331 16.48 -8.64 -25.73
N PRO A 332 16.06 -7.91 -26.78
CA PRO A 332 16.35 -6.48 -26.89
C PRO A 332 15.54 -5.67 -25.90
N VAL A 333 16.21 -4.71 -25.23
CA VAL A 333 15.60 -3.73 -24.33
C VAL A 333 15.90 -2.33 -24.86
N VAL A 334 14.86 -1.59 -25.23
CA VAL A 334 15.00 -0.21 -25.69
C VAL A 334 14.62 0.72 -24.54
N ILE A 335 15.58 1.52 -24.10
CA ILE A 335 15.43 2.51 -23.03
C ILE A 335 15.41 3.90 -23.68
N ARG A 336 14.32 4.64 -23.50
CA ARG A 336 14.25 6.04 -23.92
C ARG A 336 14.99 6.90 -22.91
N THR A 337 15.85 7.80 -23.39
CA THR A 337 16.41 8.87 -22.54
C THR A 337 15.29 9.82 -22.12
N TYR A 338 15.50 10.60 -21.06
CA TYR A 338 14.49 11.51 -20.53
C TYR A 338 13.92 12.45 -21.60
N ASP A 339 12.60 12.54 -21.60
CA ASP A 339 11.79 13.45 -22.42
C ASP A 339 10.94 14.31 -21.47
N ILE A 340 11.60 15.27 -20.80
CA ILE A 340 11.06 16.16 -19.74
C ILE A 340 11.51 17.61 -20.00
#